data_27a65bde2733379cbfa136307f6ac556
#
_entry.id   27a65bde2733379cbfa136307f6ac556
#
_cell.length_a   1.000
_cell.length_b   1.000
_cell.length_c   1.000
_cell.angle_alpha   90.00
_cell.angle_beta   90.00
_cell.angle_gamma   90.00
#
_symmetry.space_group_name_H-M   'P 1'
#
loop_
_entity.id
_entity.type
_entity.pdbx_description
1 polymer ?
#
loop_
_entity_poly.entity_id
_entity_poly.type
_entity_poly.pdbx_seq_one_letter_code
_entity_poly.pdbx_strand_id
1 'polypeptide(L)'
;MKRQLFQTTDSYAPLVIRVMLGVVVFAHGAQKLLGWFGGYGFSGTMDFFTETVGLPWIIGFLVIILESIGAIALIVGVATRPIAVCYIFLAFGIVFTSHIQNGFFMNWFGNQPGEGYEFFLLWIGMAISLIFTGAGKYSIDGTIISKNEHVQKQ
;
A
#
# COMPACT_ATOMS: atom_id res chain seq x y z
N MET A 1 13.60 -7.82 -18.22
CA MET A 1 12.98 -7.89 -16.88
C MET A 1 12.99 -6.57 -16.12
N LYS A 2 14.14 -5.92 -15.85
CA LYS A 2 14.18 -4.62 -15.11
C LYS A 2 13.33 -3.51 -15.75
N ARG A 3 13.32 -3.39 -17.10
CA ARG A 3 12.56 -2.38 -17.83
C ARG A 3 11.04 -2.50 -17.64
N GLN A 4 10.51 -3.71 -17.54
CA GLN A 4 9.07 -3.95 -17.38
C GLN A 4 8.54 -3.55 -15.99
N LEU A 5 9.37 -3.64 -14.93
CA LEU A 5 8.98 -3.29 -13.57
C LEU A 5 8.77 -1.79 -13.36
N PHE A 6 9.51 -0.95 -14.10
CA PHE A 6 9.45 0.52 -14.00
C PHE A 6 8.72 1.18 -15.16
N GLN A 7 8.25 0.40 -16.14
CA GLN A 7 7.52 0.95 -17.29
C GLN A 7 6.22 1.61 -16.82
N THR A 8 5.95 2.82 -17.31
CA THR A 8 4.79 3.60 -16.89
C THR A 8 4.10 4.25 -18.09
N THR A 9 2.81 4.56 -17.95
CA THR A 9 2.02 5.28 -18.93
C THR A 9 2.16 6.79 -18.73
N ASP A 10 2.10 7.58 -19.81
CA ASP A 10 2.05 9.05 -19.70
C ASP A 10 0.61 9.52 -19.45
N SER A 11 0.10 9.21 -18.25
CA SER A 11 -1.28 9.50 -17.83
C SER A 11 -1.35 10.06 -16.41
N TYR A 12 -2.35 10.89 -16.14
CA TYR A 12 -2.65 11.40 -14.80
C TYR A 12 -3.45 10.39 -13.94
N ALA A 13 -4.16 9.44 -14.55
CA ALA A 13 -4.98 8.49 -13.80
C ALA A 13 -4.16 7.67 -12.79
N PRO A 14 -3.00 7.05 -13.16
CA PRO A 14 -2.18 6.35 -12.19
C PRO A 14 -1.58 7.27 -11.12
N LEU A 15 -1.27 8.53 -11.46
CA LEU A 15 -0.82 9.52 -10.48
C LEU A 15 -1.87 9.71 -9.37
N VAL A 16 -3.12 9.93 -9.75
CA VAL A 16 -4.21 10.13 -8.77
C VAL A 16 -4.39 8.87 -7.93
N ILE A 17 -4.44 7.70 -8.57
CA ILE A 17 -4.62 6.41 -7.87
C ILE A 17 -3.50 6.16 -6.85
N ARG A 18 -2.22 6.32 -7.24
CA ARG A 18 -1.10 6.04 -6.34
C ARG A 18 -1.00 7.04 -5.18
N VAL A 19 -1.32 8.31 -5.44
CA VAL A 19 -1.29 9.33 -4.39
C VAL A 19 -2.41 9.09 -3.38
N MET A 20 -3.64 8.84 -3.84
CA MET A 20 -4.77 8.59 -2.94
C MET A 20 -4.58 7.32 -2.12
N LEU A 21 -4.20 6.21 -2.77
CA LEU A 21 -3.91 4.96 -2.06
C LEU A 21 -2.74 5.13 -1.08
N GLY A 22 -1.66 5.79 -1.51
CA GLY A 22 -0.49 6.02 -0.67
C GLY A 22 -0.78 6.90 0.54
N VAL A 23 -1.57 7.97 0.38
CA VAL A 23 -1.96 8.87 1.50
C VAL A 23 -2.78 8.12 2.54
N VAL A 24 -3.77 7.33 2.11
CA VAL A 24 -4.62 6.55 3.03
C VAL A 24 -3.77 5.51 3.77
N VAL A 25 -2.93 4.76 3.06
CA VAL A 25 -2.08 3.74 3.68
C VAL A 25 -1.02 4.36 4.58
N PHE A 26 -0.46 5.51 4.20
CA PHE A 26 0.51 6.24 5.03
C PHE A 26 -0.08 6.65 6.39
N ALA A 27 -1.33 7.07 6.44
CA ALA A 27 -1.97 7.40 7.71
C ALA A 27 -1.98 6.19 8.67
N HIS A 28 -2.28 4.99 8.16
CA HIS A 28 -2.21 3.74 8.94
C HIS A 28 -0.76 3.35 9.29
N GLY A 29 0.18 3.56 8.38
CA GLY A 29 1.60 3.36 8.66
C GLY A 29 2.14 4.31 9.73
N ALA A 30 1.72 5.59 9.70
CA ALA A 30 2.07 6.59 10.70
C ALA A 30 1.51 6.25 12.10
N GLN A 31 0.30 5.69 12.18
CA GLN A 31 -0.23 5.15 13.43
C GLN A 31 0.67 4.04 14.00
N LYS A 32 1.08 3.11 13.15
CA LYS A 32 1.85 1.93 13.54
C LYS A 32 3.32 2.24 13.83
N LEU A 33 3.94 3.12 13.05
CA LEU A 33 5.36 3.44 13.18
C LEU A 33 5.62 4.56 14.19
N LEU A 34 4.84 5.67 14.09
CA LEU A 34 5.10 6.92 14.79
C LEU A 34 4.15 7.18 15.97
N GLY A 35 3.07 6.40 16.09
CA GLY A 35 2.03 6.63 17.08
C GLY A 35 1.12 7.83 16.78
N TRP A 36 1.13 8.36 15.56
CA TRP A 36 0.28 9.45 15.17
C TRP A 36 -1.20 9.03 15.14
N PHE A 37 -2.11 10.00 15.14
CA PHE A 37 -3.56 9.78 15.08
C PHE A 37 -4.09 8.79 16.13
N GLY A 38 -3.48 8.75 17.33
CA GLY A 38 -3.87 7.84 18.39
C GLY A 38 -3.39 6.38 18.20
N GLY A 39 -2.40 6.16 17.35
CA GLY A 39 -1.79 4.83 17.15
C GLY A 39 -0.85 4.42 18.27
N TYR A 40 -0.49 3.14 18.31
CA TYR A 40 0.37 2.57 19.36
C TYR A 40 1.88 2.78 19.15
N GLY A 41 2.28 3.32 17.98
CA GLY A 41 3.69 3.40 17.60
C GLY A 41 4.31 2.03 17.32
N PHE A 42 5.61 2.00 17.04
CA PHE A 42 6.28 0.77 16.62
C PHE A 42 6.20 -0.35 17.66
N SER A 43 6.58 -0.07 18.91
CA SER A 43 6.62 -1.11 19.95
C SER A 43 5.24 -1.69 20.23
N GLY A 44 4.25 -0.82 20.55
CA GLY A 44 2.91 -1.30 20.86
C GLY A 44 2.21 -2.00 19.69
N THR A 45 2.52 -1.58 18.44
CA THR A 45 2.00 -2.28 17.26
C THR A 45 2.66 -3.65 17.09
N MET A 46 3.98 -3.77 17.33
CA MET A 46 4.67 -5.04 17.25
C MET A 46 4.16 -6.02 18.31
N ASP A 47 3.98 -5.56 19.55
CA ASP A 47 3.41 -6.37 20.63
C ASP A 47 2.00 -6.87 20.27
N PHE A 48 1.15 -5.99 19.73
CA PHE A 48 -0.17 -6.38 19.24
C PHE A 48 -0.10 -7.45 18.12
N PHE A 49 0.78 -7.28 17.16
CA PHE A 49 0.92 -8.24 16.05
C PHE A 49 1.44 -9.60 16.51
N THR A 50 2.40 -9.64 17.44
CA THR A 50 3.01 -10.89 17.87
C THR A 50 2.21 -11.60 18.95
N GLU A 51 1.69 -10.87 19.95
CA GLU A 51 1.06 -11.45 21.12
C GLU A 51 -0.47 -11.61 20.95
N THR A 52 -1.13 -10.68 20.27
CA THR A 52 -2.59 -10.72 20.09
C THR A 52 -2.99 -11.38 18.78
N VAL A 53 -2.38 -10.97 17.65
CA VAL A 53 -2.70 -11.53 16.33
C VAL A 53 -1.96 -12.84 16.07
N GLY A 54 -0.82 -13.07 16.75
CA GLY A 54 0.00 -14.27 16.59
C GLY A 54 0.84 -14.29 15.31
N LEU A 55 1.15 -13.12 14.74
CA LEU A 55 2.00 -13.02 13.56
C LEU A 55 3.48 -13.25 13.91
N PRO A 56 4.26 -13.92 13.06
CA PRO A 56 5.71 -13.89 13.17
C PRO A 56 6.24 -12.44 13.18
N TRP A 57 7.21 -12.14 14.04
CA TRP A 57 7.77 -10.80 14.20
C TRP A 57 8.14 -10.12 12.87
N ILE A 58 8.79 -10.89 11.97
CA ILE A 58 9.20 -10.37 10.66
C ILE A 58 8.02 -9.92 9.80
N ILE A 59 6.88 -10.60 9.88
CA ILE A 59 5.68 -10.23 9.14
C ILE A 59 5.11 -8.92 9.68
N GLY A 60 4.98 -8.79 11.01
CA GLY A 60 4.56 -7.53 11.64
C GLY A 60 5.46 -6.35 11.26
N PHE A 61 6.77 -6.55 11.30
CA PHE A 61 7.75 -5.56 10.87
C PHE A 61 7.57 -5.14 9.40
N LEU A 62 7.43 -6.13 8.49
CA LEU A 62 7.22 -5.86 7.07
C LEU A 62 5.90 -5.11 6.79
N VAL A 63 4.84 -5.41 7.53
CA VAL A 63 3.58 -4.67 7.46
C VAL A 63 3.80 -3.19 7.80
N ILE A 64 4.46 -2.90 8.93
CA ILE A 64 4.74 -1.52 9.36
C ILE A 64 5.58 -0.77 8.30
N ILE A 65 6.64 -1.39 7.78
CA ILE A 65 7.50 -0.80 6.76
C ILE A 65 6.74 -0.56 5.45
N LEU A 66 5.94 -1.52 5.03
CA LEU A 66 5.17 -1.41 3.79
C LEU A 66 4.10 -0.30 3.88
N GLU A 67 3.41 -0.19 5.01
CA GLU A 67 2.40 0.85 5.21
C GLU A 67 3.00 2.24 5.45
N SER A 68 4.23 2.36 5.91
CA SER A 68 4.91 3.65 6.15
C SER A 68 5.82 4.03 4.99
N ILE A 69 6.95 3.37 4.83
CA ILE A 69 7.96 3.68 3.79
C ILE A 69 7.44 3.31 2.40
N GLY A 70 6.77 2.16 2.28
CA GLY A 70 6.15 1.74 1.03
C GLY A 70 5.07 2.72 0.54
N ALA A 71 4.30 3.30 1.46
CA ALA A 71 3.30 4.31 1.12
C ALA A 71 3.94 5.60 0.59
N ILE A 72 5.02 6.08 1.22
CA ILE A 72 5.78 7.24 0.73
C ILE A 72 6.36 6.93 -0.66
N ALA A 73 6.96 5.76 -0.83
CA ALA A 73 7.50 5.33 -2.12
C ALA A 73 6.42 5.28 -3.20
N LEU A 74 5.21 4.82 -2.87
CA LEU A 74 4.06 4.83 -3.78
C LEU A 74 3.65 6.27 -4.14
N ILE A 75 3.55 7.19 -3.17
CA ILE A 75 3.20 8.59 -3.38
C ILE A 75 4.18 9.27 -4.36
N VAL A 76 5.48 9.05 -4.22
CA VAL A 76 6.49 9.63 -5.11
C VAL A 76 6.68 8.84 -6.41
N GLY A 77 6.07 7.66 -6.52
CA GLY A 77 6.11 6.80 -7.70
C GLY A 77 7.45 6.08 -7.88
N VAL A 78 7.98 5.50 -6.81
CA VAL A 78 9.15 4.62 -6.82
C VAL A 78 8.70 3.17 -6.65
N ALA A 79 9.18 2.30 -7.52
CA ALA A 79 8.87 0.87 -7.48
C ALA A 79 7.35 0.60 -7.40
N THR A 80 6.55 1.38 -8.12
CA THR A 80 5.09 1.39 -8.02
C THR A 80 4.48 0.02 -8.22
N ARG A 81 4.90 -0.73 -9.26
CA ARG A 81 4.36 -2.07 -9.53
C ARG A 81 4.69 -3.10 -8.45
N PRO A 82 5.95 -3.25 -7.99
CA PRO A 82 6.27 -4.14 -6.87
C PRO A 82 5.50 -3.80 -5.60
N ILE A 83 5.40 -2.52 -5.24
CA ILE A 83 4.65 -2.08 -4.06
C ILE A 83 3.15 -2.40 -4.22
N ALA A 84 2.58 -2.18 -5.41
CA ALA A 84 1.18 -2.51 -5.67
C ALA A 84 0.91 -4.02 -5.50
N VAL A 85 1.82 -4.89 -5.94
CA VAL A 85 1.73 -6.35 -5.69
C VAL A 85 1.75 -6.62 -4.18
N CYS A 86 2.71 -6.05 -3.45
CA CYS A 86 2.77 -6.22 -1.99
C CYS A 86 1.50 -5.72 -1.30
N TYR A 87 0.89 -4.64 -1.78
CA TYR A 87 -0.35 -4.09 -1.24
C TYR A 87 -1.56 -4.99 -1.45
N ILE A 88 -1.61 -5.76 -2.54
CA ILE A 88 -2.64 -6.78 -2.73
C ILE A 88 -2.51 -7.88 -1.66
N PHE A 89 -1.30 -8.39 -1.45
CA PHE A 89 -1.07 -9.41 -0.41
C PHE A 89 -1.35 -8.87 0.99
N LEU A 90 -0.96 -7.62 1.28
CA LEU A 90 -1.26 -6.96 2.55
C LEU A 90 -2.77 -6.84 2.77
N ALA A 91 -3.52 -6.37 1.77
CA ALA A 91 -4.98 -6.24 1.85
C ALA A 91 -5.66 -7.60 2.11
N PHE A 92 -5.25 -8.65 1.40
CA PHE A 92 -5.74 -10.00 1.69
C PHE A 92 -5.40 -10.45 3.11
N GLY A 93 -4.16 -10.25 3.56
CA GLY A 93 -3.75 -10.56 4.93
C GLY A 93 -4.65 -9.89 5.96
N ILE A 94 -4.89 -8.59 5.84
CA ILE A 94 -5.74 -7.82 6.75
C ILE A 94 -7.20 -8.32 6.70
N VAL A 95 -7.74 -8.57 5.50
CA VAL A 95 -9.11 -9.09 5.35
C VAL A 95 -9.27 -10.42 6.08
N PHE A 96 -8.39 -11.39 5.82
CA PHE A 96 -8.52 -12.72 6.40
C PHE A 96 -8.25 -12.76 7.90
N THR A 97 -7.39 -11.90 8.43
CA THR A 97 -7.08 -11.87 9.86
C THR A 97 -8.08 -11.09 10.70
N SER A 98 -8.68 -10.02 10.15
CA SER A 98 -9.37 -9.04 10.98
C SER A 98 -10.77 -8.63 10.50
N HIS A 99 -11.13 -8.82 9.22
CA HIS A 99 -12.35 -8.25 8.64
C HIS A 99 -13.35 -9.28 8.11
N ILE A 100 -12.90 -10.48 7.71
CA ILE A 100 -13.74 -11.47 7.04
C ILE A 100 -14.96 -11.87 7.87
N GLN A 101 -14.81 -11.94 9.20
CA GLN A 101 -15.89 -12.31 10.12
C GLN A 101 -16.94 -11.21 10.31
N ASN A 102 -16.62 -9.95 9.94
CA ASN A 102 -17.52 -8.80 10.10
C ASN A 102 -18.44 -8.58 8.88
N GLY A 103 -18.29 -9.42 7.83
CA GLY A 103 -19.07 -9.32 6.61
C GLY A 103 -18.55 -8.27 5.62
N PHE A 104 -19.38 -7.94 4.62
CA PHE A 104 -18.99 -7.09 3.50
C PHE A 104 -18.90 -5.61 3.88
N PHE A 105 -19.96 -5.06 4.51
CA PHE A 105 -20.13 -3.62 4.68
C PHE A 105 -19.29 -3.03 5.80
N MET A 106 -18.75 -1.82 5.56
CA MET A 106 -18.15 -1.00 6.62
C MET A 106 -19.16 -0.67 7.71
N ASN A 107 -18.68 -0.48 8.93
CA ASN A 107 -19.52 -0.25 10.11
C ASN A 107 -19.93 1.24 10.27
N TRP A 108 -20.56 1.79 9.23
CA TRP A 108 -20.94 3.22 9.19
C TRP A 108 -21.83 3.67 10.36
N PHE A 109 -22.60 2.77 10.93
CA PHE A 109 -23.59 3.07 11.97
C PHE A 109 -23.17 2.59 13.36
N GLY A 110 -21.99 1.96 13.51
CA GLY A 110 -21.51 1.44 14.79
C GLY A 110 -22.31 0.27 15.35
N ASN A 111 -23.07 -0.45 14.51
CA ASN A 111 -23.95 -1.55 14.93
C ASN A 111 -23.41 -2.95 14.58
N GLN A 112 -22.17 -3.04 14.10
CA GLN A 112 -21.46 -4.28 13.78
C GLN A 112 -20.31 -4.51 14.77
N PRO A 113 -19.83 -5.75 14.98
CA PRO A 113 -18.70 -6.03 15.84
C PRO A 113 -17.38 -5.38 15.42
N GLY A 114 -17.26 -5.04 14.13
CA GLY A 114 -16.08 -4.42 13.54
C GLY A 114 -16.35 -4.03 12.08
N GLU A 115 -15.32 -3.53 11.41
CA GLU A 115 -15.38 -3.09 10.03
C GLU A 115 -15.38 -4.28 9.05
N GLY A 116 -16.23 -4.22 8.02
CA GLY A 116 -16.25 -5.21 6.95
C GLY A 116 -15.10 -4.97 5.92
N TYR A 117 -15.15 -5.72 4.81
CA TYR A 117 -14.02 -5.76 3.88
C TYR A 117 -14.25 -4.99 2.55
N GLU A 118 -15.37 -4.28 2.34
CA GLU A 118 -15.65 -3.56 1.08
C GLU A 118 -14.55 -2.53 0.74
N PHE A 119 -13.97 -1.85 1.73
CA PHE A 119 -12.87 -0.93 1.55
C PHE A 119 -11.66 -1.59 0.89
N PHE A 120 -11.35 -2.83 1.27
CA PHE A 120 -10.21 -3.56 0.73
C PHE A 120 -10.41 -4.01 -0.72
N LEU A 121 -11.65 -4.14 -1.19
CA LEU A 121 -11.91 -4.37 -2.62
C LEU A 121 -11.54 -3.16 -3.46
N LEU A 122 -11.83 -1.95 -2.98
CA LEU A 122 -11.40 -0.71 -3.64
C LEU A 122 -9.88 -0.58 -3.63
N TRP A 123 -9.24 -0.86 -2.49
CA TRP A 123 -7.78 -0.89 -2.36
C TRP A 123 -7.14 -1.86 -3.37
N ILE A 124 -7.61 -3.10 -3.41
CA ILE A 124 -7.10 -4.14 -4.34
C ILE A 124 -7.31 -3.68 -5.80
N GLY A 125 -8.47 -3.14 -6.13
CA GLY A 125 -8.75 -2.60 -7.47
C GLY A 125 -7.79 -1.49 -7.89
N MET A 126 -7.49 -0.54 -6.98
CA MET A 126 -6.48 0.50 -7.20
C MET A 126 -5.08 -0.09 -7.39
N ALA A 127 -4.68 -1.05 -6.55
CA ALA A 127 -3.38 -1.72 -6.65
C ALA A 127 -3.24 -2.50 -7.96
N ILE A 128 -4.26 -3.24 -8.39
CA ILE A 128 -4.31 -3.94 -9.68
C ILE A 128 -4.15 -2.94 -10.84
N SER A 129 -4.85 -1.81 -10.80
CA SER A 129 -4.72 -0.76 -11.81
C SER A 129 -3.28 -0.28 -11.95
N LEU A 130 -2.57 -0.08 -10.82
CA LEU A 130 -1.17 0.35 -10.81
C LEU A 130 -0.21 -0.71 -11.35
N ILE A 131 -0.52 -2.00 -11.21
CA ILE A 131 0.29 -3.08 -11.81
C ILE A 131 0.25 -2.97 -13.35
N PHE A 132 -0.90 -2.66 -13.93
CA PHE A 132 -1.03 -2.55 -15.38
C PHE A 132 -0.48 -1.22 -15.91
N THR A 133 -0.81 -0.11 -15.27
CA THR A 133 -0.50 1.24 -15.76
C THR A 133 0.90 1.74 -15.37
N GLY A 134 1.46 1.22 -14.27
CA GLY A 134 2.66 1.78 -13.64
C GLY A 134 2.36 3.07 -12.88
N ALA A 135 3.40 3.86 -12.64
CA ALA A 135 3.35 5.05 -11.78
C ALA A 135 2.63 6.28 -12.38
N GLY A 136 2.50 6.36 -13.70
CA GLY A 136 1.95 7.54 -14.37
C GLY A 136 2.89 8.75 -14.38
N LYS A 137 2.33 9.91 -14.66
CA LYS A 137 3.07 11.19 -14.69
C LYS A 137 3.68 11.54 -13.34
N TYR A 138 4.73 12.38 -13.37
CA TYR A 138 5.42 12.91 -12.19
C TYR A 138 5.87 11.80 -11.22
N SER A 139 6.46 10.73 -11.78
CA SER A 139 6.98 9.61 -11.01
C SER A 139 8.49 9.45 -11.18
N ILE A 140 9.15 8.95 -10.14
CA ILE A 140 10.57 8.60 -10.20
C ILE A 140 10.78 7.42 -11.16
N ASP A 141 9.88 6.45 -11.19
CA ASP A 141 9.90 5.33 -12.16
C ASP A 141 9.96 5.84 -13.61
N GLY A 142 9.14 6.84 -13.95
CA GLY A 142 9.13 7.47 -15.28
C GLY A 142 10.45 8.17 -15.63
N THR A 143 11.04 8.87 -14.66
CA THR A 143 12.32 9.56 -14.83
C THR A 143 13.46 8.58 -15.09
N ILE A 144 13.48 7.44 -14.37
CA ILE A 144 14.49 6.39 -14.56
C ILE A 144 14.44 5.80 -15.98
N ILE A 145 13.23 5.60 -16.53
CA ILE A 145 13.07 5.04 -17.88
C ILE A 145 13.51 6.03 -18.95
N SER A 146 13.07 7.29 -18.87
CA SER A 146 13.42 8.30 -19.87
C SER A 146 14.94 8.52 -19.96
N LYS A 147 15.64 8.51 -18.83
CA LYS A 147 17.10 8.63 -18.78
C LYS A 147 17.81 7.46 -19.48
N ASN A 148 17.30 6.23 -19.30
CA ASN A 148 17.89 5.05 -19.93
C ASN A 148 17.67 5.02 -21.46
N GLU A 149 16.59 5.62 -21.97
CA GLU A 149 16.34 5.73 -23.41
C GLU A 149 17.27 6.74 -24.09
N HIS A 150 17.66 7.80 -23.41
CA HIS A 150 18.62 8.77 -23.93
C HIS A 150 20.06 8.18 -24.03
N VAL A 151 20.44 7.36 -23.03
CA VAL A 151 21.79 6.72 -23.04
C VAL A 151 21.93 5.65 -24.13
N GLN A 152 20.85 4.98 -24.53
CA GLN A 152 20.91 3.93 -25.59
C GLN A 152 20.90 4.52 -27.03
N LYS A 153 20.62 5.82 -27.18
CA LYS A 153 20.58 6.51 -28.49
C LYS A 153 21.89 7.26 -28.82
N GLN A 154 22.85 7.26 -27.92
CA GLN A 154 24.21 7.77 -28.11
C GLN A 154 25.20 6.63 -28.39
#